data_9c84e3e75a411acb32683e32af49fed5
#
_entry.id   9c84e3e75a411acb32683e32af49fed5
#
_cell.length_a   1.000
_cell.length_b   1.000
_cell.length_c   1.000
_cell.angle_alpha   90.00
_cell.angle_beta   90.00
_cell.angle_gamma   90.00
#
_symmetry.space_group_name_H-M   'P 1'
#
loop_
_entity.id
_entity.type
_entity.pdbx_description
1 polymer ?
#
loop_
_entity_poly.entity_id
_entity_poly.type
_entity_poly.pdbx_seq_one_letter_code
_entity_poly.pdbx_strand_id
1 'polypeptide(L)'
;VNADVNPEEGLRAIPAPDETEVAELRAVELAAMLIGRHLSLLTSPDRRRAGRLDRVSYTLLTRLEADPLTLAELGRVLGIDVSTVNRRTAGLVEAGVLERFPDPDGGIARRFRLTPVGRRLLASEQRVNLRALGTALDGWSAEDLAELARMLGRFNHSLEDASGLRWEA
;
A
#
# COMPACT_ATOMS: atom_id res chain seq x y z
N VAL A 1 0.04 3.71 -33.63
CA VAL A 1 0.12 5.17 -33.49
C VAL A 1 0.18 5.43 -32.02
N ASN A 2 1.42 5.54 -31.48
CA ASN A 2 1.66 5.96 -30.10
C ASN A 2 1.31 7.44 -30.01
N ALA A 3 0.29 7.78 -29.22
CA ALA A 3 0.11 9.14 -28.78
C ALA A 3 1.18 9.40 -27.70
N ASP A 4 2.15 10.25 -28.04
CA ASP A 4 3.07 10.84 -27.07
C ASP A 4 2.26 11.65 -26.07
N VAL A 5 2.01 11.06 -24.90
CA VAL A 5 1.48 11.80 -23.75
C VAL A 5 2.68 12.56 -23.18
N ASN A 6 2.72 13.85 -23.50
CA ASN A 6 3.70 14.77 -22.90
C ASN A 6 3.47 14.81 -21.37
N PRO A 7 4.43 14.36 -20.55
CA PRO A 7 4.24 14.31 -19.09
C PRO A 7 4.14 15.70 -18.43
N GLU A 8 4.35 16.78 -19.17
CA GLU A 8 4.28 18.16 -18.65
C GLU A 8 2.89 18.81 -18.79
N GLU A 9 1.99 18.26 -19.59
CA GLU A 9 0.65 18.88 -19.82
C GLU A 9 -0.34 18.71 -18.65
N GLY A 10 -0.04 17.92 -17.64
CA GLY A 10 -0.89 17.70 -16.47
C GLY A 10 -0.54 18.53 -15.23
N LEU A 11 0.63 19.15 -15.17
CA LEU A 11 0.98 20.03 -14.06
C LEU A 11 0.31 21.40 -14.31
N ARG A 12 -0.80 21.67 -13.61
CA ARG A 12 -1.26 23.06 -13.42
C ARG A 12 -0.04 23.88 -13.00
N ALA A 13 0.17 25.06 -13.60
CA ALA A 13 1.26 25.96 -13.26
C ALA A 13 1.19 26.32 -11.76
N ILE A 14 1.85 25.51 -10.95
CA ILE A 14 2.08 25.77 -9.53
C ILE A 14 3.14 26.89 -9.55
N PRO A 15 2.91 28.02 -8.86
CA PRO A 15 3.94 29.03 -8.76
C PRO A 15 5.20 28.38 -8.22
N ALA A 16 6.36 28.73 -8.76
CA ALA A 16 7.63 28.19 -8.30
C ALA A 16 7.78 28.44 -6.80
N PRO A 17 8.07 27.39 -6.00
CA PRO A 17 8.21 27.53 -4.56
C PRO A 17 9.36 28.49 -4.24
N ASP A 18 9.25 29.24 -3.14
CA ASP A 18 10.36 30.07 -2.66
C ASP A 18 11.51 29.21 -2.11
N GLU A 19 12.67 29.85 -1.83
CA GLU A 19 13.88 29.11 -1.38
C GLU A 19 13.63 28.32 -0.07
N THR A 20 12.82 28.85 0.84
CA THR A 20 12.47 28.19 2.11
C THR A 20 11.58 26.98 1.86
N GLU A 21 10.54 27.14 1.04
CA GLU A 21 9.63 26.05 0.66
C GLU A 21 10.37 24.94 -0.10
N VAL A 22 11.34 25.28 -0.95
CA VAL A 22 12.21 24.31 -1.63
C VAL A 22 13.01 23.48 -0.62
N ALA A 23 13.56 24.11 0.43
CA ALA A 23 14.33 23.41 1.46
C ALA A 23 13.45 22.39 2.23
N GLU A 24 12.24 22.81 2.62
CA GLU A 24 11.28 21.93 3.32
C GLU A 24 10.79 20.77 2.43
N LEU A 25 10.49 21.03 1.16
CA LEU A 25 10.11 19.99 0.21
C LEU A 25 11.23 18.96 0.00
N ARG A 26 12.50 19.39 -0.07
CA ARG A 26 13.65 18.48 -0.12
C ARG A 26 13.78 17.62 1.13
N ALA A 27 13.52 18.17 2.31
CA ALA A 27 13.55 17.44 3.56
C ALA A 27 12.44 16.35 3.57
N VAL A 28 11.23 16.67 3.10
CA VAL A 28 10.12 15.72 2.96
C VAL A 28 10.46 14.63 1.93
N GLU A 29 11.01 15.00 0.76
CA GLU A 29 11.44 14.02 -0.27
C GLU A 29 12.44 13.02 0.30
N LEU A 30 13.49 13.51 0.96
CA LEU A 30 14.51 12.66 1.58
C LEU A 30 13.91 11.76 2.65
N ALA A 31 13.05 12.28 3.51
CA ALA A 31 12.37 11.50 4.55
C ALA A 31 11.50 10.39 3.94
N ALA A 32 10.71 10.70 2.91
CA ALA A 32 9.86 9.74 2.21
C ALA A 32 10.68 8.63 1.53
N MET A 33 11.80 8.99 0.87
CA MET A 33 12.74 8.03 0.28
C MET A 33 13.32 7.10 1.35
N LEU A 34 13.76 7.64 2.49
CA LEU A 34 14.33 6.85 3.59
C LEU A 34 13.29 5.94 4.24
N ILE A 35 12.04 6.40 4.43
CA ILE A 35 10.93 5.56 4.89
C ILE A 35 10.75 4.36 3.94
N GLY A 36 10.70 4.59 2.63
CA GLY A 36 10.57 3.54 1.62
C GLY A 36 11.71 2.50 1.72
N ARG A 37 12.95 2.97 1.89
CA ARG A 37 14.13 2.11 2.11
C ARG A 37 14.02 1.30 3.40
N HIS A 38 13.69 1.93 4.52
CA HIS A 38 13.63 1.27 5.84
C HIS A 38 12.48 0.27 5.92
N LEU A 39 11.32 0.59 5.36
CA LEU A 39 10.21 -0.36 5.25
C LEU A 39 10.59 -1.58 4.40
N SER A 40 11.41 -1.41 3.36
CA SER A 40 11.95 -2.52 2.57
C SER A 40 12.85 -3.43 3.40
N LEU A 41 13.65 -2.89 4.33
CA LEU A 41 14.48 -3.65 5.25
C LEU A 41 13.64 -4.44 6.26
N LEU A 42 12.54 -3.86 6.75
CA LEU A 42 11.59 -4.56 7.62
C LEU A 42 10.89 -5.74 6.94
N THR A 43 10.80 -5.73 5.60
CA THR A 43 10.22 -6.80 4.77
C THR A 43 11.27 -7.65 4.04
N SER A 44 12.49 -7.78 4.59
CA SER A 44 13.67 -8.39 3.95
C SER A 44 13.46 -9.85 3.46
N PRO A 45 14.32 -10.37 2.53
CA PRO A 45 14.23 -11.72 1.98
C PRO A 45 14.25 -12.85 3.02
N ASP A 46 14.90 -12.65 4.16
CA ASP A 46 14.92 -13.62 5.24
C ASP A 46 13.54 -13.85 5.87
N ARG A 47 12.66 -12.85 5.81
CA ARG A 47 11.26 -12.98 6.23
C ARG A 47 10.47 -13.90 5.31
N ARG A 48 10.75 -13.91 4.00
CA ARG A 48 10.11 -14.85 3.04
C ARG A 48 10.49 -16.30 3.31
N ARG A 49 11.74 -16.55 3.73
CA ARG A 49 12.20 -17.90 4.13
C ARG A 49 11.48 -18.40 5.38
N ALA A 50 10.98 -17.52 6.21
CA ALA A 50 10.19 -17.83 7.40
C ALA A 50 8.67 -18.01 7.12
N GLY A 51 8.24 -18.13 5.85
CA GLY A 51 6.83 -18.28 5.46
C GLY A 51 6.00 -17.00 5.60
N ARG A 52 6.64 -15.84 5.64
CA ARG A 52 5.99 -14.53 5.80
C ARG A 52 5.59 -13.90 4.45
N LEU A 53 4.55 -13.07 4.50
CA LEU A 53 4.07 -12.33 3.34
C LEU A 53 5.13 -11.35 2.83
N ASP A 54 5.32 -11.30 1.50
CA ASP A 54 6.03 -10.18 0.88
C ASP A 54 5.16 -8.92 0.95
N ARG A 55 5.78 -7.76 0.67
CA ARG A 55 5.13 -6.46 0.78
C ARG A 55 3.86 -6.36 -0.06
N VAL A 56 3.90 -6.83 -1.31
CA VAL A 56 2.74 -6.75 -2.23
C VAL A 56 1.60 -7.62 -1.71
N SER A 57 1.89 -8.84 -1.28
CA SER A 57 0.89 -9.75 -0.71
C SER A 57 0.32 -9.20 0.60
N TYR A 58 1.16 -8.63 1.47
CA TYR A 58 0.69 -7.98 2.70
C TYR A 58 -0.26 -6.82 2.41
N THR A 59 0.13 -5.90 1.52
CA THR A 59 -0.70 -4.75 1.13
C THR A 59 -2.02 -5.19 0.50
N LEU A 60 -1.98 -6.23 -0.36
CA LEU A 60 -3.17 -6.81 -0.98
C LEU A 60 -4.13 -7.40 0.05
N LEU A 61 -3.63 -8.18 1.02
CA LEU A 61 -4.47 -8.75 2.07
C LEU A 61 -5.04 -7.66 2.98
N THR A 62 -4.26 -6.63 3.32
CA THR A 62 -4.73 -5.49 4.12
C THR A 62 -5.87 -4.77 3.42
N ARG A 63 -5.79 -4.58 2.10
CA ARG A 63 -6.89 -3.94 1.34
C ARG A 63 -8.14 -4.82 1.29
N LEU A 64 -8.00 -6.13 1.13
CA LEU A 64 -9.11 -7.10 1.13
C LEU A 64 -9.70 -7.37 2.51
N GLU A 65 -9.09 -6.89 3.58
CA GLU A 65 -9.64 -6.97 4.95
C GLU A 65 -10.89 -6.09 5.09
N ALA A 66 -10.91 -4.94 4.42
CA ALA A 66 -12.04 -4.02 4.41
C ALA A 66 -13.18 -4.56 3.54
N ASP A 67 -12.91 -4.77 2.24
CA ASP A 67 -13.93 -5.16 1.27
C ASP A 67 -13.42 -6.14 0.23
N PRO A 68 -14.29 -7.02 -0.29
CA PRO A 68 -13.98 -7.85 -1.44
C PRO A 68 -13.80 -7.03 -2.72
N LEU A 69 -12.74 -7.30 -3.48
CA LEU A 69 -12.41 -6.58 -4.71
C LEU A 69 -12.16 -7.53 -5.89
N THR A 70 -12.37 -7.02 -7.10
CA THR A 70 -11.96 -7.64 -8.37
C THR A 70 -10.46 -7.43 -8.63
N LEU A 71 -9.89 -8.15 -9.61
CA LEU A 71 -8.49 -7.94 -10.03
C LEU A 71 -8.24 -6.52 -10.54
N ALA A 72 -9.19 -5.95 -11.27
CA ALA A 72 -9.06 -4.60 -11.82
C ALA A 72 -9.07 -3.54 -10.73
N GLU A 73 -9.97 -3.66 -9.74
CA GLU A 73 -10.02 -2.79 -8.57
C GLU A 73 -8.75 -2.88 -7.74
N LEU A 74 -8.25 -4.10 -7.48
CA LEU A 74 -6.99 -4.32 -6.79
C LEU A 74 -5.80 -3.69 -7.54
N GLY A 75 -5.73 -3.85 -8.86
CA GLY A 75 -4.69 -3.24 -9.69
C GLY A 75 -4.67 -1.72 -9.56
N ARG A 76 -5.86 -1.10 -9.62
CA ARG A 76 -6.03 0.34 -9.49
C ARG A 76 -5.61 0.84 -8.10
N VAL A 77 -6.14 0.22 -7.04
CA VAL A 77 -5.84 0.64 -5.65
C VAL A 77 -4.36 0.45 -5.31
N LEU A 78 -3.75 -0.64 -5.78
CA LEU A 78 -2.34 -0.93 -5.49
C LEU A 78 -1.36 -0.21 -6.43
N GLY A 79 -1.82 0.43 -7.49
CA GLY A 79 -0.98 1.07 -8.48
C GLY A 79 -0.07 0.08 -9.23
N ILE A 80 -0.53 -1.16 -9.44
CA ILE A 80 0.21 -2.22 -10.14
C ILE A 80 -0.64 -2.85 -11.23
N ASP A 81 0.00 -3.43 -12.23
CA ASP A 81 -0.69 -4.02 -13.35
C ASP A 81 -1.49 -5.29 -12.96
N VAL A 82 -2.63 -5.49 -13.65
CA VAL A 82 -3.59 -6.56 -13.36
C VAL A 82 -2.95 -7.95 -13.49
N SER A 83 -1.97 -8.13 -14.37
CA SER A 83 -1.26 -9.39 -14.55
C SER A 83 -0.44 -9.77 -13.32
N THR A 84 0.18 -8.79 -12.69
CA THR A 84 0.90 -8.98 -11.43
C THR A 84 -0.06 -9.31 -10.28
N VAL A 85 -1.20 -8.59 -10.17
CA VAL A 85 -2.25 -8.90 -9.19
C VAL A 85 -2.76 -10.32 -9.40
N ASN A 86 -3.09 -10.70 -10.64
CA ASN A 86 -3.62 -12.03 -10.96
C ASN A 86 -2.65 -13.15 -10.51
N ARG A 87 -1.36 -13.01 -10.80
CA ARG A 87 -0.34 -13.98 -10.37
C ARG A 87 -0.25 -14.09 -8.85
N ARG A 88 -0.33 -12.96 -8.14
CA ARG A 88 -0.29 -12.95 -6.66
C ARG A 88 -1.53 -13.56 -6.04
N THR A 89 -2.71 -13.17 -6.52
CA THR A 89 -3.97 -13.72 -6.02
C THR A 89 -4.11 -15.21 -6.31
N ALA A 90 -3.65 -15.70 -7.47
CA ALA A 90 -3.67 -17.13 -7.79
C ALA A 90 -2.88 -17.96 -6.76
N GLY A 91 -1.65 -17.57 -6.42
CA GLY A 91 -0.86 -18.25 -5.40
C GLY A 91 -1.48 -18.17 -4.00
N LEU A 92 -2.12 -17.05 -3.65
CA LEU A 92 -2.81 -16.90 -2.37
C LEU A 92 -4.11 -17.73 -2.29
N VAL A 93 -4.80 -17.91 -3.42
CA VAL A 93 -5.97 -18.82 -3.50
C VAL A 93 -5.53 -20.27 -3.38
N GLU A 94 -4.47 -20.67 -4.08
CA GLU A 94 -3.90 -22.03 -3.98
C GLU A 94 -3.45 -22.35 -2.55
N ALA A 95 -2.87 -21.36 -1.85
CA ALA A 95 -2.50 -21.50 -0.43
C ALA A 95 -3.70 -21.44 0.55
N GLY A 96 -4.93 -21.29 0.06
CA GLY A 96 -6.12 -21.19 0.88
C GLY A 96 -6.24 -19.91 1.71
N VAL A 97 -5.44 -18.89 1.39
CA VAL A 97 -5.42 -17.57 2.06
C VAL A 97 -6.54 -16.67 1.54
N LEU A 98 -6.78 -16.74 0.24
CA LEU A 98 -7.89 -16.06 -0.44
C LEU A 98 -8.90 -17.06 -0.98
N GLU A 99 -10.13 -16.61 -1.13
CA GLU A 99 -11.14 -17.29 -1.92
C GLU A 99 -11.68 -16.36 -3.00
N ARG A 100 -12.05 -16.96 -4.14
CA ARG A 100 -12.63 -16.29 -5.28
C ARG A 100 -14.10 -16.67 -5.41
N PHE A 101 -14.98 -15.70 -5.53
CA PHE A 101 -16.42 -15.92 -5.63
C PHE A 101 -17.04 -15.04 -6.72
N PRO A 102 -18.27 -15.37 -7.22
CA PRO A 102 -19.01 -14.53 -8.16
C PRO A 102 -19.30 -13.16 -7.56
N ASP A 103 -19.38 -12.14 -8.40
CA ASP A 103 -19.84 -10.83 -7.97
C ASP A 103 -21.34 -10.94 -7.59
N PRO A 104 -21.73 -10.56 -6.35
CA PRO A 104 -23.13 -10.64 -5.91
C PRO A 104 -24.05 -9.73 -6.69
N ASP A 105 -23.51 -8.64 -7.29
CA ASP A 105 -24.26 -7.71 -8.11
C ASP A 105 -24.44 -8.17 -9.58
N GLY A 106 -24.11 -9.43 -9.89
CA GLY A 106 -24.32 -10.05 -11.20
C GLY A 106 -23.24 -9.73 -12.23
N GLY A 107 -22.13 -9.14 -11.83
CA GLY A 107 -20.97 -8.89 -12.69
C GLY A 107 -20.29 -10.17 -13.15
N ILE A 108 -19.70 -10.14 -14.37
CA ILE A 108 -18.90 -11.26 -14.92
C ILE A 108 -17.59 -11.42 -14.14
N ALA A 109 -17.08 -10.35 -13.57
CA ALA A 109 -15.85 -10.33 -12.82
C ALA A 109 -15.96 -11.15 -11.52
N ARG A 110 -14.87 -11.81 -11.14
CA ARG A 110 -14.76 -12.51 -9.86
C ARG A 110 -14.19 -11.58 -8.82
N ARG A 111 -14.75 -11.61 -7.60
CA ARG A 111 -14.22 -10.91 -6.43
C ARG A 111 -13.39 -11.84 -5.57
N PHE A 112 -12.45 -11.27 -4.85
CA PHE A 112 -11.56 -11.95 -3.91
C PHE A 112 -11.84 -11.44 -2.50
N ARG A 113 -11.75 -12.35 -1.52
CA ARG A 113 -11.82 -12.01 -0.10
C ARG A 113 -10.92 -12.93 0.73
N LEU A 114 -10.62 -12.50 1.94
CA LEU A 114 -9.86 -13.30 2.90
C LEU A 114 -10.67 -14.50 3.39
N THR A 115 -10.03 -15.66 3.40
CA THR A 115 -10.54 -16.82 4.14
C THR A 115 -10.29 -16.63 5.66
N PRO A 116 -10.84 -17.48 6.54
CA PRO A 116 -10.44 -17.51 7.95
C PRO A 116 -8.93 -17.76 8.15
N VAL A 117 -8.29 -18.53 7.25
CA VAL A 117 -6.84 -18.74 7.25
C VAL A 117 -6.11 -17.43 6.90
N GLY A 118 -6.57 -16.74 5.86
CA GLY A 118 -6.02 -15.45 5.43
C GLY A 118 -6.11 -14.39 6.51
N ARG A 119 -7.24 -14.28 7.20
CA ARG A 119 -7.40 -13.34 8.32
C ARG A 119 -6.42 -13.63 9.47
N ARG A 120 -6.24 -14.90 9.84
CA ARG A 120 -5.25 -15.26 10.87
C ARG A 120 -3.82 -14.95 10.45
N LEU A 121 -3.47 -15.23 9.18
CA LEU A 121 -2.16 -14.91 8.63
C LEU A 121 -1.91 -13.40 8.67
N LEU A 122 -2.84 -12.59 8.16
CA LEU A 122 -2.72 -11.12 8.16
C LEU A 122 -2.57 -10.58 9.58
N ALA A 123 -3.42 -11.00 10.51
CA ALA A 123 -3.33 -10.58 11.92
C ALA A 123 -1.98 -10.97 12.56
N SER A 124 -1.40 -12.11 12.17
CA SER A 124 -0.07 -12.51 12.63
C SER A 124 1.02 -11.58 12.09
N GLU A 125 0.94 -11.22 10.79
CA GLU A 125 1.87 -10.29 10.16
C GLU A 125 1.77 -8.87 10.77
N GLN A 126 0.55 -8.39 10.98
CA GLN A 126 0.29 -7.09 11.64
C GLN A 126 0.93 -7.03 13.02
N ARG A 127 0.75 -8.07 13.85
CA ARG A 127 1.39 -8.13 15.19
C ARG A 127 2.91 -8.03 15.13
N VAL A 128 3.54 -8.70 14.15
CA VAL A 128 5.00 -8.63 14.01
C VAL A 128 5.45 -7.24 13.54
N ASN A 129 4.72 -6.63 12.60
CA ASN A 129 5.01 -5.28 12.14
C ASN A 129 4.86 -4.26 13.28
N LEU A 130 3.79 -4.39 14.09
CA LEU A 130 3.58 -3.53 15.26
C LEU A 130 4.71 -3.67 16.29
N ARG A 131 5.19 -4.89 16.55
CA ARG A 131 6.35 -5.09 17.44
C ARG A 131 7.62 -4.44 16.89
N ALA A 132 7.88 -4.59 15.59
CA ALA A 132 9.05 -4.00 14.95
C ALA A 132 8.99 -2.46 15.00
N LEU A 133 7.81 -1.88 14.75
CA LEU A 133 7.58 -0.44 14.88
C LEU A 133 7.73 0.02 16.35
N GLY A 134 7.14 -0.70 17.28
CA GLY A 134 7.30 -0.40 18.71
C GLY A 134 8.74 -0.42 19.19
N THR A 135 9.57 -1.34 18.66
CA THR A 135 11.02 -1.34 18.94
C THR A 135 11.73 -0.15 18.28
N ALA A 136 11.37 0.20 17.04
CA ALA A 136 12.00 1.30 16.32
C ALA A 136 11.62 2.68 16.88
N LEU A 137 10.45 2.78 17.50
CA LEU A 137 9.91 4.01 18.10
C LEU A 137 9.99 3.96 19.65
N ASP A 138 10.89 3.15 20.19
CA ASP A 138 11.11 3.10 21.65
C ASP A 138 11.50 4.48 22.17
N GLY A 139 10.90 4.90 23.28
CA GLY A 139 11.09 6.24 23.87
C GLY A 139 10.20 7.35 23.27
N TRP A 140 9.41 7.07 22.24
CA TRP A 140 8.44 8.05 21.75
C TRP A 140 7.22 8.08 22.65
N SER A 141 6.72 9.29 22.93
CA SER A 141 5.46 9.45 23.68
C SER A 141 4.24 9.05 22.85
N ALA A 142 3.11 8.80 23.49
CA ALA A 142 1.85 8.56 22.80
C ALA A 142 1.41 9.76 21.96
N GLU A 143 1.78 10.98 22.37
CA GLU A 143 1.51 12.21 21.63
C GLU A 143 2.36 12.29 20.36
N ASP A 144 3.66 11.96 20.43
CA ASP A 144 4.54 11.90 19.25
C ASP A 144 4.03 10.87 18.24
N LEU A 145 3.60 9.69 18.70
CA LEU A 145 3.04 8.65 17.83
C LEU A 145 1.74 9.10 17.14
N ALA A 146 0.86 9.77 17.88
CA ALA A 146 -0.38 10.31 17.33
C ALA A 146 -0.11 11.41 16.29
N GLU A 147 0.84 12.31 16.58
CA GLU A 147 1.23 13.37 15.65
C GLU A 147 1.85 12.79 14.38
N LEU A 148 2.78 11.83 14.49
CA LEU A 148 3.37 11.14 13.34
C LEU A 148 2.29 10.46 12.49
N ALA A 149 1.37 9.73 13.11
CA ALA A 149 0.28 9.05 12.40
C ALA A 149 -0.62 10.04 11.65
N ARG A 150 -0.97 11.17 12.30
CA ARG A 150 -1.76 12.24 11.70
C ARG A 150 -1.05 12.88 10.48
N MET A 151 0.25 13.16 10.59
CA MET A 151 1.02 13.78 9.52
C MET A 151 1.22 12.82 8.34
N LEU A 152 1.53 11.55 8.61
CA LEU A 152 1.64 10.53 7.56
C LEU A 152 0.29 10.28 6.87
N GLY A 153 -0.82 10.27 7.61
CA GLY A 153 -2.17 10.17 7.05
C GLY A 153 -2.47 11.32 6.09
N ARG A 154 -2.20 12.57 6.52
CA ARG A 154 -2.37 13.76 5.68
C ARG A 154 -1.47 13.71 4.43
N PHE A 155 -0.22 13.30 4.57
CA PHE A 155 0.72 13.17 3.45
C PHE A 155 0.23 12.14 2.43
N ASN A 156 -0.18 10.95 2.89
CA ASN A 156 -0.73 9.91 2.02
C ASN A 156 -1.98 10.40 1.27
N HIS A 157 -2.91 11.07 1.96
CA HIS A 157 -4.11 11.62 1.32
C HIS A 157 -3.77 12.64 0.22
N SER A 158 -2.79 13.51 0.46
CA SER A 158 -2.33 14.45 -0.57
C SER A 158 -1.72 13.76 -1.79
N LEU A 159 -0.98 12.64 -1.59
CA LEU A 159 -0.45 11.83 -2.69
C LEU A 159 -1.55 11.11 -3.46
N GLU A 160 -2.57 10.60 -2.77
CA GLU A 160 -3.75 9.98 -3.38
C GLU A 160 -4.52 10.97 -4.25
N ASP A 161 -4.74 12.19 -3.75
CA ASP A 161 -5.40 13.26 -4.51
C ASP A 161 -4.59 13.65 -5.76
N ALA A 162 -3.28 13.74 -5.65
CA ALA A 162 -2.41 14.08 -6.77
C ALA A 162 -2.30 12.97 -7.82
N SER A 163 -2.30 11.70 -7.40
CA SER A 163 -2.13 10.54 -8.28
C SER A 163 -3.46 9.97 -8.81
N GLY A 164 -4.59 10.30 -8.18
CA GLY A 164 -5.89 9.66 -8.42
C GLY A 164 -5.98 8.20 -7.93
N LEU A 165 -4.94 7.71 -7.25
CA LEU A 165 -4.87 6.34 -6.71
C LEU A 165 -5.33 6.36 -5.25
N ARG A 166 -6.61 6.13 -5.00
CA ARG A 166 -7.15 6.10 -3.64
C ARG A 166 -7.03 4.71 -3.02
N TRP A 167 -6.59 4.68 -1.77
CA TRP A 167 -6.55 3.44 -0.97
C TRP A 167 -7.95 2.96 -0.59
N GLU A 168 -8.81 3.90 -0.22
CA GLU A 168 -10.23 3.65 0.03
C GLU A 168 -11.03 3.97 -1.23
N ALA A 169 -11.89 3.05 -1.63
CA ALA A 169 -12.75 3.19 -2.81
C ALA A 169 -14.11 3.77 -2.41
#